data_0bc53d4540f38c68ad7cc09050052574
#
_entry.id   0bc53d4540f38c68ad7cc09050052574
#
_cell.length_a   1.000
_cell.length_b   1.000
_cell.length_c   1.000
_cell.angle_alpha   90.00
_cell.angle_beta   90.00
_cell.angle_gamma   90.00
#
_symmetry.space_group_name_H-M   'P 1'
#
loop_
_entity.id
_entity.type
_entity.pdbx_description
1 polymer ?
#
loop_
_entity_poly.entity_id
_entity_poly.type
_entity_poly.pdbx_seq_one_letter_code
_entity_poly.pdbx_strand_id
1 'polypeptide(L)'
;MIDIKLIRENKELVCENIKKKFQDEKLPLVDEIYDMDKRFREVKVKADDLKALKNKSSDEIGNLMRMGKRDEALKIKEEIISYSKEIEALEKEEEELTQTIKGKMMVIPNIIDDTVPIGPDDSYNQEIEKFGEPIVPDYEIPHHADIIEKLGCLDKESAGRTSGNGFYYLMGDIARLHEATLAYARDFMINKGFKYCIPPFMIRSDVVTGVMSFAEMDAMMYKIEGEDLYLIGTSEHSMIGKFKGQLIDEKELPIAMTSYSPCFRKEVGSHGIEERGLYRVHQFEKQEMVVLCKPEEAMDWYNKMWSYTVEFFRSMDVPVRTLECCSGDLADLKVKSCDVEAWSPRQKKYFEVGSCSTLGDAQARRLGIRMRTGEGNKYLSTLNNTVIASPRSLIAIIENNYMRDGSIKVPEVLRPYMGGLEVIK
;
A
#
# COMPACT_ATOMS: atom_id res chain seq x y z
N MET A 1 -6.65 -8.61 -0.03
CA MET A 1 -7.31 -9.95 -0.11
C MET A 1 -8.80 -9.74 -0.24
N ILE A 2 -9.42 -10.31 -1.26
CA ILE A 2 -10.88 -10.25 -1.44
C ILE A 2 -11.61 -11.09 -0.39
N ASP A 3 -12.94 -10.92 -0.28
CA ASP A 3 -13.77 -11.80 0.54
C ASP A 3 -13.91 -13.18 -0.12
N ILE A 4 -13.67 -14.24 0.62
CA ILE A 4 -13.86 -15.63 0.13
C ILE A 4 -15.31 -15.91 -0.33
N LYS A 5 -16.27 -15.15 0.19
CA LYS A 5 -17.67 -15.21 -0.26
C LYS A 5 -17.81 -14.90 -1.75
N LEU A 6 -16.96 -14.03 -2.31
CA LEU A 6 -16.98 -13.74 -3.75
C LEU A 6 -16.64 -15.00 -4.58
N ILE A 7 -15.69 -15.80 -4.11
CA ILE A 7 -15.37 -17.07 -4.78
C ILE A 7 -16.50 -18.09 -4.62
N ARG A 8 -17.21 -18.09 -3.49
CA ARG A 8 -18.35 -19.00 -3.24
C ARG A 8 -19.57 -18.66 -4.08
N GLU A 9 -19.89 -17.38 -4.16
CA GLU A 9 -21.19 -16.87 -4.64
C GLU A 9 -21.13 -16.32 -6.07
N ASN A 10 -19.96 -15.83 -6.50
CA ASN A 10 -19.75 -15.23 -7.81
C ASN A 10 -18.33 -15.45 -8.32
N LYS A 11 -18.00 -16.72 -8.55
CA LYS A 11 -16.67 -17.15 -9.04
C LYS A 11 -16.33 -16.53 -10.40
N GLU A 12 -17.32 -16.38 -11.28
CA GLU A 12 -17.17 -15.78 -12.60
C GLU A 12 -16.63 -14.36 -12.51
N LEU A 13 -17.14 -13.53 -11.61
CA LEU A 13 -16.66 -12.17 -11.39
C LEU A 13 -15.15 -12.15 -11.05
N VAL A 14 -14.70 -13.06 -10.18
CA VAL A 14 -13.30 -13.14 -9.79
C VAL A 14 -12.42 -13.55 -10.98
N CYS A 15 -12.87 -14.54 -11.77
CA CYS A 15 -12.16 -14.97 -12.97
C CYS A 15 -12.10 -13.86 -14.05
N GLU A 16 -13.20 -13.14 -14.27
CA GLU A 16 -13.22 -12.00 -15.20
C GLU A 16 -12.26 -10.88 -14.74
N ASN A 17 -12.24 -10.58 -13.45
CA ASN A 17 -11.35 -9.59 -12.89
C ASN A 17 -9.88 -9.96 -13.07
N ILE A 18 -9.52 -11.24 -12.87
CA ILE A 18 -8.16 -11.75 -13.12
C ILE A 18 -7.76 -11.54 -14.59
N LYS A 19 -8.69 -11.84 -15.53
CA LYS A 19 -8.46 -11.60 -16.97
C LYS A 19 -8.32 -10.12 -17.30
N LYS A 20 -9.17 -9.26 -16.72
CA LYS A 20 -9.07 -7.79 -16.87
C LYS A 20 -7.71 -7.26 -16.42
N LYS A 21 -7.06 -7.92 -15.44
CA LYS A 21 -5.72 -7.59 -14.93
C LYS A 21 -4.59 -8.29 -15.68
N PHE A 22 -4.88 -9.03 -16.74
CA PHE A 22 -3.88 -9.78 -17.54
C PHE A 22 -3.05 -10.77 -16.71
N GLN A 23 -3.68 -11.46 -15.76
CA GLN A 23 -3.04 -12.39 -14.82
C GLN A 23 -3.63 -13.80 -14.95
N ASP A 24 -3.82 -14.29 -16.16
CA ASP A 24 -4.51 -15.55 -16.47
C ASP A 24 -3.89 -16.77 -15.78
N GLU A 25 -2.62 -16.70 -15.43
CA GLU A 25 -1.90 -17.73 -14.67
C GLU A 25 -2.49 -17.97 -13.27
N LYS A 26 -3.27 -16.99 -12.74
CA LYS A 26 -3.93 -17.11 -11.44
C LYS A 26 -5.32 -17.75 -11.51
N LEU A 27 -5.88 -17.96 -12.70
CA LEU A 27 -7.22 -18.57 -12.87
C LEU A 27 -7.36 -19.94 -12.17
N PRO A 28 -6.39 -20.87 -12.26
CA PRO A 28 -6.50 -22.17 -11.59
C PRO A 28 -6.64 -22.05 -10.07
N LEU A 29 -6.06 -21.00 -9.45
CA LEU A 29 -6.14 -20.78 -8.01
C LEU A 29 -7.57 -20.56 -7.52
N VAL A 30 -8.45 -20.00 -8.37
CA VAL A 30 -9.85 -19.75 -8.00
C VAL A 30 -10.60 -21.06 -7.80
N ASP A 31 -10.38 -22.05 -8.68
CA ASP A 31 -10.95 -23.40 -8.57
C ASP A 31 -10.41 -24.13 -7.33
N GLU A 32 -9.10 -24.08 -7.13
CA GLU A 32 -8.45 -24.71 -5.98
C GLU A 32 -8.96 -24.13 -4.65
N ILE A 33 -9.10 -22.80 -4.55
CA ILE A 33 -9.64 -22.15 -3.35
C ILE A 33 -11.10 -22.56 -3.14
N TYR A 34 -11.91 -22.60 -4.19
CA TYR A 34 -13.31 -23.01 -4.10
C TYR A 34 -13.47 -24.42 -3.53
N ASP A 35 -12.69 -25.37 -4.06
CA ASP A 35 -12.73 -26.77 -3.62
C ASP A 35 -12.20 -26.93 -2.19
N MET A 36 -11.10 -26.25 -1.85
CA MET A 36 -10.55 -26.25 -0.49
C MET A 36 -11.53 -25.62 0.52
N ASP A 37 -12.19 -24.54 0.17
CA ASP A 37 -13.20 -23.90 1.04
C ASP A 37 -14.43 -24.80 1.23
N LYS A 38 -14.85 -25.51 0.19
CA LYS A 38 -15.91 -26.53 0.32
C LYS A 38 -15.50 -27.62 1.31
N ARG A 39 -14.27 -28.16 1.15
CA ARG A 39 -13.72 -29.16 2.05
C ARG A 39 -13.59 -28.64 3.48
N PHE A 40 -13.11 -27.42 3.67
CA PHE A 40 -13.01 -26.76 4.99
C PHE A 40 -14.37 -26.71 5.70
N ARG A 41 -15.43 -26.34 5.00
CA ARG A 41 -16.80 -26.30 5.57
C ARG A 41 -17.31 -27.68 5.95
N GLU A 42 -17.05 -28.73 5.14
CA GLU A 42 -17.41 -30.10 5.44
C GLU A 42 -16.68 -30.60 6.68
N VAL A 43 -15.35 -30.39 6.76
CA VAL A 43 -14.49 -30.75 7.91
C VAL A 43 -14.97 -30.08 9.17
N LYS A 44 -15.26 -28.79 9.11
CA LYS A 44 -15.72 -28.00 10.24
C LYS A 44 -17.06 -28.49 10.77
N VAL A 45 -18.05 -28.70 9.92
CA VAL A 45 -19.38 -29.22 10.31
C VAL A 45 -19.21 -30.58 10.98
N LYS A 46 -18.39 -31.48 10.38
CA LYS A 46 -18.17 -32.81 10.96
C LYS A 46 -17.46 -32.75 12.33
N ALA A 47 -16.48 -31.86 12.50
CA ALA A 47 -15.82 -31.66 13.78
C ALA A 47 -16.79 -31.13 14.86
N ASP A 48 -17.63 -30.16 14.51
CA ASP A 48 -18.63 -29.59 15.41
C ASP A 48 -19.70 -30.62 15.82
N ASP A 49 -20.17 -31.44 14.87
CA ASP A 49 -21.13 -32.55 15.12
C ASP A 49 -20.53 -33.58 16.07
N LEU A 50 -19.28 -34.00 15.88
CA LEU A 50 -18.59 -34.94 16.75
C LEU A 50 -18.34 -34.36 18.15
N LYS A 51 -18.03 -33.06 18.28
CA LYS A 51 -17.93 -32.36 19.55
C LYS A 51 -19.26 -32.39 20.33
N ALA A 52 -20.36 -32.13 19.60
CA ALA A 52 -21.71 -32.18 20.18
C ALA A 52 -22.06 -33.60 20.66
N LEU A 53 -21.76 -34.64 19.84
CA LEU A 53 -21.95 -36.05 20.24
C LEU A 53 -21.09 -36.42 21.42
N LYS A 54 -19.82 -36.07 21.46
CA LYS A 54 -18.90 -36.29 22.59
C LYS A 54 -19.42 -35.71 23.89
N ASN A 55 -19.94 -34.46 23.86
CA ASN A 55 -20.51 -33.82 25.04
C ASN A 55 -21.74 -34.58 25.53
N LYS A 56 -22.67 -34.94 24.62
CA LYS A 56 -23.86 -35.72 24.94
C LYS A 56 -23.52 -37.09 25.53
N SER A 57 -22.59 -37.81 24.94
CA SER A 57 -22.11 -39.12 25.43
C SER A 57 -21.41 -39.01 26.80
N SER A 58 -20.72 -37.89 27.07
CA SER A 58 -20.11 -37.65 28.40
C SER A 58 -21.17 -37.48 29.50
N ASP A 59 -22.25 -36.76 29.20
CA ASP A 59 -23.37 -36.61 30.13
C ASP A 59 -24.07 -37.97 30.39
N GLU A 60 -24.20 -38.80 29.34
CA GLU A 60 -24.81 -40.14 29.43
C GLU A 60 -23.98 -41.09 30.33
N ILE A 61 -22.64 -41.07 30.20
CA ILE A 61 -21.76 -41.82 31.12
C ILE A 61 -22.05 -41.44 32.58
N GLY A 62 -22.17 -40.13 32.88
CA GLY A 62 -22.49 -39.66 34.22
C GLY A 62 -23.81 -40.24 34.77
N ASN A 63 -24.82 -40.36 33.92
CA ASN A 63 -26.12 -40.92 34.29
C ASN A 63 -26.03 -42.44 34.47
N LEU A 64 -25.41 -43.18 33.57
CA LEU A 64 -25.24 -44.64 33.65
C LEU A 64 -24.43 -45.05 34.88
N MET A 65 -23.39 -44.31 35.20
CA MET A 65 -22.59 -44.55 36.42
C MET A 65 -23.43 -44.35 37.70
N ARG A 66 -24.32 -43.37 37.77
CA ARG A 66 -25.26 -43.17 38.90
C ARG A 66 -26.28 -44.31 39.00
N MET A 67 -26.66 -44.92 37.86
CA MET A 67 -27.58 -46.05 37.78
C MET A 67 -26.91 -47.41 38.00
N GLY A 68 -25.59 -47.46 38.24
CA GLY A 68 -24.83 -48.69 38.44
C GLY A 68 -24.53 -49.50 37.16
N LYS A 69 -24.81 -48.99 35.98
CA LYS A 69 -24.65 -49.63 34.68
C LYS A 69 -23.22 -49.46 34.08
N ARG A 70 -22.24 -50.04 34.76
CA ARG A 70 -20.83 -49.84 34.45
C ARG A 70 -20.42 -50.33 33.06
N ASP A 71 -20.94 -51.47 32.59
CA ASP A 71 -20.57 -52.06 31.30
C ASP A 71 -21.07 -51.21 30.13
N GLU A 72 -22.28 -50.61 30.23
CA GLU A 72 -22.82 -49.68 29.27
C GLU A 72 -21.99 -48.38 29.25
N ALA A 73 -21.60 -47.87 30.41
CA ALA A 73 -20.74 -46.69 30.52
C ALA A 73 -19.34 -46.88 29.90
N LEU A 74 -18.77 -48.11 30.00
CA LEU A 74 -17.47 -48.44 29.43
C LEU A 74 -17.52 -48.41 27.86
N LYS A 75 -18.60 -48.93 27.26
CA LYS A 75 -18.79 -48.89 25.79
C LYS A 75 -18.83 -47.45 25.28
N ILE A 76 -19.62 -46.59 25.95
CA ILE A 76 -19.70 -45.19 25.59
C ILE A 76 -18.35 -44.46 25.77
N LYS A 77 -17.58 -44.85 26.76
CA LYS A 77 -16.23 -44.32 26.97
C LYS A 77 -15.29 -44.68 25.82
N GLU A 78 -15.38 -45.88 25.24
CA GLU A 78 -14.61 -46.26 24.04
C GLU A 78 -15.02 -45.43 22.82
N GLU A 79 -16.32 -45.17 22.65
CA GLU A 79 -16.81 -44.29 21.59
C GLU A 79 -16.27 -42.86 21.73
N ILE A 80 -16.26 -42.30 22.96
CA ILE A 80 -15.70 -40.97 23.24
C ILE A 80 -14.19 -40.90 22.87
N ILE A 81 -13.45 -41.97 23.11
CA ILE A 81 -12.04 -42.05 22.76
C ILE A 81 -11.89 -42.01 21.20
N SER A 82 -12.77 -42.73 20.49
CA SER A 82 -12.82 -42.69 19.04
C SER A 82 -13.16 -41.31 18.51
N TYR A 83 -14.23 -40.67 19.03
CA TYR A 83 -14.60 -39.30 18.68
C TYR A 83 -13.46 -38.29 18.94
N SER A 84 -12.76 -38.43 20.05
CA SER A 84 -11.65 -37.53 20.40
C SER A 84 -10.51 -37.61 19.39
N LYS A 85 -10.15 -38.81 18.92
CA LYS A 85 -9.12 -38.99 17.91
C LYS A 85 -9.55 -38.41 16.54
N GLU A 86 -10.82 -38.61 16.18
CA GLU A 86 -11.36 -38.10 14.93
C GLU A 86 -11.48 -36.57 14.96
N ILE A 87 -11.90 -35.97 16.08
CA ILE A 87 -11.93 -34.51 16.28
C ILE A 87 -10.52 -33.93 16.11
N GLU A 88 -9.48 -34.53 16.74
CA GLU A 88 -8.11 -34.06 16.63
C GLU A 88 -7.59 -34.08 15.19
N ALA A 89 -7.92 -35.14 14.45
CA ALA A 89 -7.55 -35.24 13.02
C ALA A 89 -8.26 -34.17 12.16
N LEU A 90 -9.56 -33.93 12.41
CA LEU A 90 -10.34 -32.93 11.70
C LEU A 90 -9.92 -31.49 12.05
N GLU A 91 -9.60 -31.21 13.30
CA GLU A 91 -9.08 -29.91 13.74
C GLU A 91 -7.72 -29.61 13.08
N LYS A 92 -6.86 -30.60 12.95
CA LYS A 92 -5.60 -30.46 12.23
C LYS A 92 -5.83 -30.18 10.74
N GLU A 93 -6.74 -30.92 10.08
CA GLU A 93 -7.11 -30.67 8.69
C GLU A 93 -7.73 -29.26 8.51
N GLU A 94 -8.59 -28.83 9.45
CA GLU A 94 -9.19 -27.48 9.47
C GLU A 94 -8.10 -26.40 9.52
N GLU A 95 -7.09 -26.56 10.39
CA GLU A 95 -5.97 -25.61 10.50
C GLU A 95 -5.12 -25.58 9.22
N GLU A 96 -4.77 -26.74 8.67
CA GLU A 96 -4.00 -26.84 7.40
C GLU A 96 -4.74 -26.21 6.23
N LEU A 97 -6.06 -26.45 6.10
CA LEU A 97 -6.91 -25.84 5.09
C LEU A 97 -7.00 -24.31 5.28
N THR A 98 -7.16 -23.84 6.52
CA THR A 98 -7.22 -22.42 6.85
C THR A 98 -5.96 -21.69 6.38
N GLN A 99 -4.79 -22.22 6.71
CA GLN A 99 -3.51 -21.61 6.32
C GLN A 99 -3.30 -21.65 4.80
N THR A 100 -3.62 -22.77 4.16
CA THR A 100 -3.47 -22.92 2.71
C THR A 100 -4.40 -22.01 1.93
N ILE A 101 -5.69 -21.95 2.31
CA ILE A 101 -6.68 -21.06 1.71
C ILE A 101 -6.23 -19.61 1.88
N LYS A 102 -5.81 -19.21 3.09
CA LYS A 102 -5.32 -17.84 3.34
C LYS A 102 -4.14 -17.49 2.42
N GLY A 103 -3.14 -18.38 2.31
CA GLY A 103 -1.99 -18.17 1.44
C GLY A 103 -2.38 -17.95 -0.02
N LYS A 104 -3.27 -18.81 -0.56
CA LYS A 104 -3.76 -18.68 -1.94
C LYS A 104 -4.62 -17.44 -2.15
N MET A 105 -5.50 -17.11 -1.20
CA MET A 105 -6.32 -15.89 -1.24
C MET A 105 -5.49 -14.60 -1.25
N MET A 106 -4.29 -14.60 -0.67
CA MET A 106 -3.38 -13.45 -0.69
C MET A 106 -2.76 -13.19 -2.06
N VAL A 107 -2.79 -14.18 -2.98
CA VAL A 107 -2.28 -14.05 -4.35
C VAL A 107 -3.38 -13.58 -5.32
N ILE A 108 -4.65 -13.81 -5.00
CA ILE A 108 -5.78 -13.34 -5.81
C ILE A 108 -5.84 -11.81 -5.76
N PRO A 109 -5.86 -11.12 -6.93
CA PRO A 109 -5.94 -9.67 -6.98
C PRO A 109 -7.29 -9.15 -6.47
N ASN A 110 -7.28 -7.90 -5.98
CA ASN A 110 -8.51 -7.22 -5.60
C ASN A 110 -9.42 -6.97 -6.81
N ILE A 111 -10.71 -6.84 -6.58
CA ILE A 111 -11.65 -6.46 -7.64
C ILE A 111 -11.44 -4.99 -7.98
N ILE A 112 -11.17 -4.71 -9.24
CA ILE A 112 -10.99 -3.34 -9.72
C ILE A 112 -12.34 -2.63 -9.87
N ASP A 113 -12.32 -1.30 -9.75
CA ASP A 113 -13.48 -0.46 -10.00
C ASP A 113 -13.87 -0.52 -11.48
N ASP A 114 -15.17 -0.46 -11.78
CA ASP A 114 -15.70 -0.57 -13.15
C ASP A 114 -15.27 0.57 -14.07
N THR A 115 -14.82 1.68 -13.51
CA THR A 115 -14.33 2.85 -14.26
C THR A 115 -12.84 2.75 -14.62
N VAL A 116 -12.13 1.72 -14.14
CA VAL A 116 -10.70 1.51 -14.44
C VAL A 116 -10.52 1.17 -15.93
N PRO A 117 -9.66 1.90 -16.67
CA PRO A 117 -9.34 1.58 -18.06
C PRO A 117 -8.75 0.17 -18.17
N ILE A 118 -9.14 -0.58 -19.21
CA ILE A 118 -8.60 -1.92 -19.44
C ILE A 118 -7.41 -1.83 -20.37
N GLY A 119 -6.26 -2.30 -19.92
CA GLY A 119 -5.02 -2.31 -20.69
C GLY A 119 -3.94 -3.16 -20.01
N PRO A 120 -2.98 -3.75 -20.78
CA PRO A 120 -1.99 -4.68 -20.26
C PRO A 120 -0.85 -4.03 -19.46
N ASP A 121 -0.55 -2.75 -19.70
CA ASP A 121 0.58 -2.03 -19.11
C ASP A 121 0.32 -0.50 -19.06
N ASP A 122 1.25 0.26 -18.47
CA ASP A 122 1.19 1.71 -18.24
C ASP A 122 0.95 2.56 -19.50
N SER A 123 1.23 2.04 -20.70
CA SER A 123 0.96 2.74 -21.96
C SER A 123 -0.55 2.94 -22.23
N TYR A 124 -1.40 2.21 -21.50
CA TYR A 124 -2.87 2.31 -21.56
C TYR A 124 -3.45 3.21 -20.48
N ASN A 125 -2.63 3.81 -19.62
CA ASN A 125 -3.06 4.79 -18.65
C ASN A 125 -3.71 5.98 -19.33
N GLN A 126 -4.82 6.47 -18.79
CA GLN A 126 -5.60 7.54 -19.41
C GLN A 126 -5.36 8.88 -18.74
N GLU A 127 -4.96 9.88 -19.54
CA GLU A 127 -4.91 11.28 -19.07
C GLU A 127 -6.32 11.78 -18.75
N ILE A 128 -6.54 12.23 -17.52
CA ILE A 128 -7.84 12.74 -17.07
C ILE A 128 -7.89 14.26 -17.22
N GLU A 129 -6.90 14.97 -16.66
CA GLU A 129 -6.91 16.43 -16.65
C GLU A 129 -5.49 17.01 -16.50
N LYS A 130 -5.29 18.21 -17.06
CA LYS A 130 -4.07 19.01 -16.92
C LYS A 130 -4.34 20.25 -16.08
N PHE A 131 -3.41 20.57 -15.20
CA PHE A 131 -3.49 21.69 -14.27
C PHE A 131 -2.27 22.60 -14.46
N GLY A 132 -2.50 23.82 -14.93
CA GLY A 132 -1.47 24.79 -15.27
C GLY A 132 -0.88 24.58 -16.67
N GLU A 133 -0.34 25.67 -17.22
CA GLU A 133 0.22 25.68 -18.56
C GLU A 133 1.68 25.22 -18.56
N PRO A 134 2.04 24.17 -19.34
CA PRO A 134 3.43 23.76 -19.51
C PRO A 134 4.25 24.84 -20.21
N ILE A 135 5.29 25.31 -19.55
CA ILE A 135 6.19 26.33 -20.11
C ILE A 135 7.48 25.65 -20.56
N VAL A 136 7.92 25.95 -21.80
CA VAL A 136 9.24 25.59 -22.30
C VAL A 136 10.01 26.89 -22.51
N PRO A 137 11.07 27.17 -21.73
CA PRO A 137 11.85 28.38 -21.91
C PRO A 137 12.61 28.39 -23.24
N ASP A 138 13.02 29.57 -23.70
CA ASP A 138 13.82 29.78 -24.92
C ASP A 138 15.32 29.53 -24.69
N TYR A 139 15.71 28.90 -23.59
CA TYR A 139 17.06 28.48 -23.24
C TYR A 139 17.10 27.02 -22.84
N GLU A 140 18.26 26.40 -22.95
CA GLU A 140 18.46 25.02 -22.54
C GLU A 140 18.47 24.88 -21.02
N ILE A 141 17.73 23.88 -20.51
CA ILE A 141 17.79 23.44 -19.14
C ILE A 141 18.71 22.23 -19.08
N PRO A 142 19.86 22.30 -18.38
CA PRO A 142 20.73 21.14 -18.19
C PRO A 142 20.05 20.01 -17.42
N HIS A 143 20.65 18.84 -17.41
CA HIS A 143 20.16 17.74 -16.55
C HIS A 143 20.20 18.17 -15.07
N HIS A 144 19.18 17.81 -14.30
CA HIS A 144 19.07 18.23 -12.89
C HIS A 144 20.32 17.91 -12.06
N ALA A 145 20.95 16.76 -12.29
CA ALA A 145 22.19 16.41 -11.59
C ALA A 145 23.32 17.39 -11.94
N ASP A 146 23.48 17.78 -13.22
CA ASP A 146 24.51 18.72 -13.65
C ASP A 146 24.28 20.12 -13.04
N ILE A 147 23.01 20.54 -12.90
CA ILE A 147 22.65 21.79 -12.22
C ILE A 147 23.10 21.76 -10.76
N ILE A 148 22.72 20.69 -10.04
CA ILE A 148 22.97 20.57 -8.61
C ILE A 148 24.47 20.37 -8.33
N GLU A 149 25.19 19.59 -9.15
CA GLU A 149 26.65 19.41 -9.06
C GLU A 149 27.40 20.72 -9.31
N LYS A 150 26.99 21.52 -10.30
CA LYS A 150 27.57 22.83 -10.59
C LYS A 150 27.43 23.81 -9.41
N LEU A 151 26.35 23.70 -8.65
CA LEU A 151 26.13 24.45 -7.41
C LEU A 151 26.91 23.88 -6.21
N GLY A 152 27.67 22.79 -6.37
CA GLY A 152 28.38 22.12 -5.29
C GLY A 152 27.43 21.44 -4.26
N CYS A 153 26.19 21.13 -4.68
CA CYS A 153 25.14 20.67 -3.79
C CYS A 153 24.78 19.19 -3.95
N LEU A 154 25.48 18.44 -4.82
CA LEU A 154 25.30 17.00 -5.02
C LEU A 154 26.67 16.30 -5.02
N ASP A 155 26.80 15.25 -4.19
CA ASP A 155 27.99 14.39 -4.19
C ASP A 155 27.55 12.91 -4.31
N LYS A 156 27.56 12.40 -5.52
CA LYS A 156 27.28 11.00 -5.82
C LYS A 156 28.52 10.12 -5.71
N GLU A 157 29.69 10.69 -5.91
CA GLU A 157 30.96 9.94 -5.83
C GLU A 157 31.22 9.45 -4.38
N SER A 158 31.07 10.35 -3.40
CA SER A 158 31.19 9.96 -1.99
C SER A 158 30.07 9.02 -1.55
N ALA A 159 28.85 9.20 -2.06
CA ALA A 159 27.75 8.27 -1.81
C ALA A 159 28.06 6.87 -2.35
N GLY A 160 28.65 6.78 -3.56
CA GLY A 160 29.11 5.53 -4.14
C GLY A 160 30.15 4.81 -3.27
N ARG A 161 31.09 5.56 -2.66
CA ARG A 161 32.08 4.99 -1.72
C ARG A 161 31.47 4.56 -0.38
N THR A 162 30.43 5.26 0.08
CA THR A 162 29.84 5.03 1.41
C THR A 162 28.77 3.94 1.37
N SER A 163 27.89 3.95 0.36
CA SER A 163 26.66 3.15 0.35
C SER A 163 26.42 2.40 -0.97
N GLY A 164 27.19 2.73 -2.00
CA GLY A 164 27.01 2.17 -3.35
C GLY A 164 26.21 3.10 -4.28
N ASN A 165 25.92 2.60 -5.47
CA ASN A 165 25.13 3.32 -6.47
C ASN A 165 23.66 3.47 -6.00
N GLY A 166 22.97 4.50 -6.48
CA GLY A 166 21.57 4.75 -6.10
C GLY A 166 21.38 5.48 -4.77
N PHE A 167 22.49 5.95 -4.18
CA PHE A 167 22.50 6.87 -3.02
C PHE A 167 23.08 8.22 -3.43
N TYR A 168 22.91 9.23 -2.57
CA TYR A 168 23.33 10.60 -2.82
C TYR A 168 23.61 11.35 -1.51
N TYR A 169 24.46 12.37 -1.58
CA TYR A 169 24.50 13.46 -0.60
C TYR A 169 23.93 14.71 -1.24
N LEU A 170 22.91 15.31 -0.63
CA LEU A 170 22.47 16.67 -0.92
C LEU A 170 23.11 17.61 0.09
N MET A 171 23.55 18.77 -0.39
CA MET A 171 24.28 19.75 0.44
C MET A 171 23.76 21.16 0.18
N GLY A 172 24.17 22.11 1.02
CA GLY A 172 23.92 23.54 0.81
C GLY A 172 22.45 23.90 0.65
N ASP A 173 22.19 24.86 -0.22
CA ASP A 173 20.83 25.39 -0.40
C ASP A 173 19.89 24.40 -1.10
N ILE A 174 20.40 23.42 -1.84
CA ILE A 174 19.54 22.36 -2.41
C ILE A 174 19.07 21.41 -1.30
N ALA A 175 19.91 21.06 -0.33
CA ALA A 175 19.46 20.29 0.83
C ALA A 175 18.41 21.07 1.65
N ARG A 176 18.60 22.38 1.81
CA ARG A 176 17.60 23.26 2.45
C ARG A 176 16.30 23.31 1.67
N LEU A 177 16.35 23.40 0.34
CA LEU A 177 15.16 23.38 -0.52
C LEU A 177 14.40 22.06 -0.39
N HIS A 178 15.12 20.95 -0.34
CA HIS A 178 14.56 19.61 -0.10
C HIS A 178 13.79 19.56 1.24
N GLU A 179 14.43 19.96 2.34
CA GLU A 179 13.80 20.00 3.66
C GLU A 179 12.64 21.02 3.73
N ALA A 180 12.78 22.18 3.08
CA ALA A 180 11.73 23.18 3.00
C ALA A 180 10.48 22.65 2.31
N THR A 181 10.65 21.87 1.26
CA THR A 181 9.54 21.27 0.52
C THR A 181 8.80 20.22 1.36
N LEU A 182 9.52 19.39 2.10
CA LEU A 182 8.94 18.40 3.02
C LEU A 182 8.23 19.08 4.21
N ALA A 183 8.83 20.12 4.77
CA ALA A 183 8.22 20.89 5.86
C ALA A 183 6.93 21.59 5.40
N TYR A 184 6.95 22.18 4.22
CA TYR A 184 5.73 22.77 3.62
C TYR A 184 4.66 21.71 3.37
N ALA A 185 5.03 20.53 2.83
CA ALA A 185 4.08 19.44 2.59
C ALA A 185 3.41 18.96 3.89
N ARG A 186 4.17 18.86 4.99
CA ARG A 186 3.63 18.55 6.32
C ARG A 186 2.59 19.57 6.75
N ASP A 187 2.94 20.85 6.71
CA ASP A 187 2.08 21.94 7.18
C ASP A 187 0.85 22.09 6.27
N PHE A 188 1.00 21.91 4.97
CA PHE A 188 -0.07 21.85 3.99
C PHE A 188 -1.11 20.77 4.36
N MET A 189 -0.65 19.56 4.68
CA MET A 189 -1.57 18.49 5.06
C MET A 189 -2.23 18.66 6.42
N ILE A 190 -1.51 19.24 7.40
CA ILE A 190 -2.11 19.60 8.68
C ILE A 190 -3.24 20.62 8.47
N ASN A 191 -3.04 21.61 7.60
CA ASN A 191 -4.06 22.60 7.23
C ASN A 191 -5.26 21.99 6.47
N LYS A 192 -5.08 20.83 5.80
CA LYS A 192 -6.18 20.04 5.22
C LYS A 192 -6.92 19.17 6.26
N GLY A 193 -6.52 19.24 7.54
CA GLY A 193 -7.16 18.50 8.63
C GLY A 193 -6.60 17.11 8.89
N PHE A 194 -5.50 16.74 8.27
CA PHE A 194 -4.84 15.45 8.52
C PHE A 194 -4.06 15.50 9.83
N LYS A 195 -4.18 14.44 10.62
CA LYS A 195 -3.40 14.27 11.84
C LYS A 195 -1.97 13.86 11.49
N TYR A 196 -0.98 14.70 11.83
CA TYR A 196 0.42 14.37 11.62
C TYR A 196 0.89 13.31 12.61
N CYS A 197 1.64 12.32 12.12
CA CYS A 197 2.28 11.31 12.96
C CYS A 197 3.68 10.96 12.44
N ILE A 198 4.55 10.52 13.34
CA ILE A 198 5.87 9.93 13.03
C ILE A 198 5.75 8.45 13.37
N PRO A 199 5.73 7.55 12.37
CA PRO A 199 5.58 6.13 12.58
C PRO A 199 6.94 5.44 12.77
N PRO A 200 6.96 4.17 13.23
CA PRO A 200 8.16 3.33 13.12
C PRO A 200 8.60 3.16 11.66
N PHE A 201 9.91 3.20 11.40
CA PHE A 201 10.46 3.03 10.05
C PHE A 201 10.88 1.58 9.76
N MET A 202 10.65 0.69 10.71
CA MET A 202 10.80 -0.76 10.57
C MET A 202 9.53 -1.44 11.00
N ILE A 203 9.08 -2.46 10.25
CA ILE A 203 7.85 -3.19 10.47
C ILE A 203 8.08 -4.69 10.38
N ARG A 204 7.22 -5.49 11.02
CA ARG A 204 7.26 -6.95 11.02
C ARG A 204 6.72 -7.53 9.70
N SER A 205 7.14 -8.76 9.39
CA SER A 205 6.73 -9.49 8.18
C SER A 205 5.21 -9.59 8.00
N ASP A 206 4.47 -9.78 9.07
CA ASP A 206 3.01 -9.91 9.04
C ASP A 206 2.30 -8.56 8.75
N VAL A 207 2.93 -7.42 9.06
CA VAL A 207 2.48 -6.10 8.62
C VAL A 207 2.81 -5.92 7.14
N VAL A 208 4.04 -6.27 6.71
CA VAL A 208 4.45 -6.17 5.29
C VAL A 208 3.46 -6.92 4.40
N THR A 209 3.22 -8.20 4.70
CA THR A 209 2.28 -9.05 3.92
C THR A 209 0.82 -8.58 4.03
N GLY A 210 0.50 -7.78 5.04
CA GLY A 210 -0.80 -7.16 5.21
C GLY A 210 -1.04 -5.98 4.27
N VAL A 211 0.01 -5.21 3.94
CA VAL A 211 -0.09 -3.95 3.20
C VAL A 211 0.30 -4.04 1.73
N MET A 212 1.04 -5.07 1.32
CA MET A 212 1.48 -5.27 -0.08
C MET A 212 1.40 -6.73 -0.52
N SER A 213 1.61 -6.99 -1.80
CA SER A 213 1.73 -8.35 -2.35
C SER A 213 3.10 -8.97 -2.02
N PHE A 214 3.21 -10.30 -2.13
CA PHE A 214 4.49 -10.99 -1.94
C PHE A 214 5.53 -10.59 -2.99
N ALA A 215 5.10 -10.41 -4.25
CA ALA A 215 5.98 -9.98 -5.33
C ALA A 215 6.56 -8.58 -5.08
N GLU A 216 5.73 -7.64 -4.64
CA GLU A 216 6.18 -6.29 -4.25
C GLU A 216 7.13 -6.35 -3.05
N MET A 217 6.86 -7.19 -2.05
CA MET A 217 7.74 -7.36 -0.89
C MET A 217 9.14 -7.79 -1.31
N ASP A 218 9.26 -8.82 -2.15
CA ASP A 218 10.55 -9.35 -2.59
C ASP A 218 11.34 -8.37 -3.46
N ALA A 219 10.64 -7.65 -4.35
CA ALA A 219 11.24 -6.67 -5.24
C ALA A 219 11.66 -5.36 -4.54
N MET A 220 10.94 -4.96 -3.48
CA MET A 220 11.07 -3.63 -2.89
C MET A 220 11.77 -3.61 -1.52
N MET A 221 11.46 -4.56 -0.62
CA MET A 221 11.75 -4.40 0.80
C MET A 221 13.15 -4.84 1.20
N TYR A 222 13.86 -4.02 1.98
CA TYR A 222 15.06 -4.43 2.71
C TYR A 222 14.68 -5.13 4.00
N LYS A 223 15.20 -6.35 4.21
CA LYS A 223 15.05 -7.12 5.43
C LYS A 223 16.27 -6.94 6.33
N ILE A 224 16.05 -6.82 7.64
CA ILE A 224 17.13 -6.84 8.64
C ILE A 224 17.52 -8.29 8.89
N GLU A 225 18.81 -8.58 8.74
CA GLU A 225 19.34 -9.94 8.97
C GLU A 225 19.22 -10.33 10.45
N GLY A 226 18.75 -11.54 10.70
CA GLY A 226 18.59 -12.08 12.06
C GLY A 226 17.34 -11.61 12.79
N GLU A 227 16.53 -10.71 12.20
CA GLU A 227 15.34 -10.17 12.84
C GLU A 227 14.09 -10.27 11.95
N ASP A 228 12.90 -10.30 12.57
CA ASP A 228 11.63 -10.17 11.85
C ASP A 228 11.28 -8.68 11.65
N LEU A 229 12.19 -7.95 10.98
CA LEU A 229 12.02 -6.53 10.69
C LEU A 229 12.41 -6.21 9.24
N TYR A 230 11.67 -5.27 8.65
CA TYR A 230 11.86 -4.74 7.31
C TYR A 230 11.85 -3.23 7.34
N LEU A 231 12.76 -2.59 6.61
CA LEU A 231 12.72 -1.14 6.39
C LEU A 231 11.50 -0.78 5.51
N ILE A 232 10.78 0.27 5.87
CA ILE A 232 9.60 0.69 5.13
C ILE A 232 9.96 1.29 3.77
N GLY A 233 9.16 0.96 2.73
CA GLY A 233 9.22 1.62 1.43
C GLY A 233 8.31 2.87 1.33
N THR A 234 7.47 3.09 2.35
CA THR A 234 6.55 4.22 2.53
C THR A 234 5.99 4.20 3.96
N SER A 235 5.67 5.36 4.51
CA SER A 235 5.02 5.44 5.83
C SER A 235 3.60 4.86 5.85
N GLU A 236 2.95 4.70 4.70
CA GLU A 236 1.69 3.97 4.58
C GLU A 236 1.74 2.64 5.32
N HIS A 237 2.81 1.87 5.11
CA HIS A 237 2.96 0.54 5.70
C HIS A 237 2.81 0.55 7.23
N SER A 238 3.51 1.47 7.88
CA SER A 238 3.44 1.62 9.34
C SER A 238 2.14 2.24 9.81
N MET A 239 1.62 3.23 9.07
CA MET A 239 0.37 3.91 9.43
C MET A 239 -0.83 2.96 9.38
N ILE A 240 -0.92 2.11 8.35
CA ILE A 240 -1.96 1.08 8.27
C ILE A 240 -1.69 -0.02 9.31
N GLY A 241 -0.44 -0.46 9.46
CA GLY A 241 -0.01 -1.45 10.43
C GLY A 241 -0.36 -1.09 11.88
N LYS A 242 -0.44 0.20 12.21
CA LYS A 242 -0.87 0.73 13.50
C LYS A 242 -2.23 0.16 13.95
N PHE A 243 -3.11 -0.12 13.01
CA PHE A 243 -4.48 -0.57 13.28
C PHE A 243 -4.65 -2.09 13.22
N LYS A 244 -3.57 -2.86 13.01
CA LYS A 244 -3.62 -4.33 12.95
C LYS A 244 -4.40 -4.92 14.13
N GLY A 245 -5.41 -5.75 13.83
CA GLY A 245 -6.26 -6.45 14.81
C GLY A 245 -7.25 -5.55 15.56
N GLN A 246 -7.34 -4.26 15.23
CA GLN A 246 -8.22 -3.34 15.95
C GLN A 246 -9.67 -3.40 15.46
N LEU A 247 -10.57 -3.15 16.40
CA LEU A 247 -11.98 -2.91 16.16
C LEU A 247 -12.28 -1.44 16.47
N ILE A 248 -12.46 -0.64 15.43
CA ILE A 248 -12.65 0.83 15.47
C ILE A 248 -14.15 1.11 15.55
N ASP A 249 -14.58 2.07 16.37
CA ASP A 249 -15.96 2.54 16.34
C ASP A 249 -16.22 3.31 15.03
N GLU A 250 -17.34 3.02 14.36
CA GLU A 250 -17.67 3.70 13.08
C GLU A 250 -17.76 5.23 13.20
N LYS A 251 -18.00 5.74 14.43
CA LYS A 251 -18.06 7.19 14.71
C LYS A 251 -16.66 7.85 14.71
N GLU A 252 -15.60 7.07 14.82
CA GLU A 252 -14.23 7.58 14.74
C GLU A 252 -13.75 7.74 13.29
N LEU A 253 -14.49 7.19 12.32
CA LEU A 253 -14.20 7.31 10.90
C LEU A 253 -14.79 8.61 10.31
N PRO A 254 -14.10 9.24 9.35
CA PRO A 254 -12.83 8.83 8.77
C PRO A 254 -11.62 9.16 9.66
N ILE A 255 -10.60 8.30 9.64
CA ILE A 255 -9.30 8.58 10.25
C ILE A 255 -8.34 9.01 9.14
N ALA A 256 -8.04 10.29 9.08
CA ALA A 256 -7.12 10.88 8.12
C ALA A 256 -5.79 11.23 8.78
N MET A 257 -4.70 10.63 8.30
CA MET A 257 -3.35 10.81 8.83
C MET A 257 -2.36 11.19 7.74
N THR A 258 -1.36 11.98 8.10
CA THR A 258 -0.21 12.29 7.23
C THR A 258 1.08 12.06 7.98
N SER A 259 2.11 11.66 7.24
CA SER A 259 3.40 11.29 7.84
C SER A 259 4.55 11.59 6.91
N TYR A 260 5.60 12.17 7.48
CA TYR A 260 6.95 12.14 6.90
C TYR A 260 7.65 10.84 7.24
N SER A 261 8.37 10.25 6.29
CA SER A 261 9.32 9.18 6.56
C SER A 261 10.46 9.13 5.55
N PRO A 262 11.64 8.66 5.93
CA PRO A 262 12.56 8.05 4.99
C PRO A 262 11.89 6.79 4.41
N CYS A 263 12.22 6.48 3.16
CA CYS A 263 11.71 5.34 2.41
C CYS A 263 12.90 4.60 1.81
N PHE A 264 12.87 3.27 1.88
CA PHE A 264 13.96 2.41 1.43
C PHE A 264 13.42 1.40 0.42
N ARG A 265 13.97 1.39 -0.82
CA ARG A 265 13.54 0.48 -1.87
C ARG A 265 14.74 -0.13 -2.58
N LYS A 266 14.67 -1.45 -2.84
CA LYS A 266 15.71 -2.17 -3.59
C LYS A 266 15.78 -1.77 -5.06
N GLU A 267 14.70 -1.21 -5.63
CA GLU A 267 14.59 -0.82 -7.05
C GLU A 267 15.05 -1.92 -8.02
N VAL A 268 14.72 -3.18 -7.71
CA VAL A 268 15.10 -4.34 -8.51
C VAL A 268 14.43 -4.29 -9.88
N GLY A 269 15.22 -4.45 -10.96
CA GLY A 269 14.73 -4.51 -12.34
C GLY A 269 14.57 -3.15 -13.05
N SER A 270 14.86 -2.05 -12.37
CA SER A 270 14.83 -0.71 -12.97
C SER A 270 16.19 -0.38 -13.61
N HIS A 271 16.34 -0.66 -14.92
CA HIS A 271 17.51 -0.27 -15.71
C HIS A 271 17.10 0.76 -16.75
N GLY A 272 17.85 1.86 -16.89
CA GLY A 272 17.59 2.86 -17.92
C GLY A 272 18.32 4.21 -17.75
N ILE A 273 17.99 5.15 -18.64
CA ILE A 273 18.60 6.50 -18.78
C ILE A 273 18.48 7.35 -17.48
N GLU A 274 17.60 6.98 -16.57
CA GLU A 274 17.31 7.73 -15.33
C GLU A 274 18.27 7.39 -14.16
N GLU A 275 19.19 6.45 -14.34
CA GLU A 275 20.16 6.06 -13.30
C GLU A 275 21.18 7.17 -12.97
N ARG A 276 21.44 8.08 -13.91
CA ARG A 276 22.41 9.17 -13.72
C ARG A 276 21.94 10.20 -12.69
N GLY A 277 20.63 10.37 -12.52
CA GLY A 277 20.06 11.44 -11.71
C GLY A 277 19.69 11.05 -10.29
N LEU A 278 18.69 11.75 -9.77
CA LEU A 278 18.05 11.55 -8.50
C LEU A 278 16.64 10.94 -8.66
N TYR A 279 16.29 10.45 -9.85
CA TYR A 279 14.93 9.98 -10.16
C TYR A 279 14.62 8.61 -9.52
N ARG A 280 15.58 7.67 -9.60
CA ARG A 280 15.50 6.35 -8.94
C ARG A 280 16.65 6.18 -7.97
N VAL A 281 16.31 6.05 -6.70
CA VAL A 281 17.27 5.99 -5.60
C VAL A 281 16.80 4.98 -4.56
N HIS A 282 17.74 4.35 -3.85
CA HIS A 282 17.44 3.34 -2.83
C HIS A 282 16.91 3.95 -1.53
N GLN A 283 17.21 5.22 -1.28
CA GLN A 283 16.74 5.99 -0.14
C GLN A 283 16.18 7.32 -0.62
N PHE A 284 15.00 7.67 -0.15
CA PHE A 284 14.33 8.95 -0.41
C PHE A 284 13.42 9.33 0.75
N GLU A 285 12.92 10.54 0.75
CA GLU A 285 11.98 11.03 1.77
C GLU A 285 10.60 11.27 1.15
N LYS A 286 9.57 11.00 1.95
CA LYS A 286 8.19 11.09 1.49
C LYS A 286 7.27 11.65 2.57
N GLN A 287 6.39 12.57 2.17
CA GLN A 287 5.20 12.94 2.92
C GLN A 287 4.01 12.19 2.33
N GLU A 288 3.34 11.40 3.16
CA GLU A 288 2.26 10.49 2.76
C GLU A 288 0.93 10.91 3.38
N MET A 289 -0.16 10.60 2.70
CA MET A 289 -1.53 10.63 3.19
C MET A 289 -2.07 9.22 3.34
N VAL A 290 -2.75 8.93 4.44
CA VAL A 290 -3.48 7.67 4.65
C VAL A 290 -4.85 7.99 5.22
N VAL A 291 -5.88 7.35 4.67
CA VAL A 291 -7.25 7.45 5.17
C VAL A 291 -7.83 6.06 5.40
N LEU A 292 -8.43 5.87 6.59
CA LEU A 292 -9.32 4.77 6.89
C LEU A 292 -10.73 5.32 6.94
N CYS A 293 -11.65 4.78 6.14
CA CYS A 293 -13.02 5.29 6.03
C CYS A 293 -14.04 4.17 5.84
N LYS A 294 -15.31 4.51 5.88
CA LYS A 294 -16.37 3.60 5.49
C LYS A 294 -16.28 3.29 3.99
N PRO A 295 -16.66 2.08 3.53
CA PRO A 295 -16.57 1.73 2.11
C PRO A 295 -17.29 2.70 1.17
N GLU A 296 -18.45 3.21 1.59
CA GLU A 296 -19.26 4.17 0.83
C GLU A 296 -18.61 5.55 0.66
N GLU A 297 -17.66 5.90 1.52
CA GLU A 297 -16.94 7.17 1.48
C GLU A 297 -15.62 7.09 0.68
N ALA A 298 -15.20 5.88 0.27
CA ALA A 298 -13.87 5.63 -0.27
C ALA A 298 -13.61 6.44 -1.56
N MET A 299 -14.57 6.53 -2.49
CA MET A 299 -14.39 7.27 -3.74
C MET A 299 -14.34 8.78 -3.54
N ASP A 300 -15.07 9.32 -2.57
CA ASP A 300 -14.99 10.73 -2.23
C ASP A 300 -13.62 11.09 -1.64
N TRP A 301 -13.08 10.21 -0.78
CA TRP A 301 -11.72 10.37 -0.26
C TRP A 301 -10.66 10.21 -1.34
N TYR A 302 -10.80 9.24 -2.24
CA TYR A 302 -9.92 9.07 -3.38
C TYR A 302 -9.81 10.35 -4.21
N ASN A 303 -10.95 10.94 -4.57
CA ASN A 303 -10.99 12.18 -5.33
C ASN A 303 -10.38 13.37 -4.58
N LYS A 304 -10.62 13.49 -3.29
CA LYS A 304 -10.00 14.55 -2.45
C LYS A 304 -8.49 14.37 -2.35
N MET A 305 -8.02 13.14 -2.16
CA MET A 305 -6.60 12.89 -1.90
C MET A 305 -5.72 13.23 -3.11
N TRP A 306 -6.06 12.77 -4.32
CA TRP A 306 -5.27 13.13 -5.48
C TRP A 306 -5.35 14.63 -5.80
N SER A 307 -6.48 15.27 -5.57
CA SER A 307 -6.63 16.71 -5.76
C SER A 307 -5.72 17.52 -4.82
N TYR A 308 -5.45 17.04 -3.61
CA TYR A 308 -4.51 17.69 -2.70
C TYR A 308 -3.06 17.64 -3.22
N THR A 309 -2.66 16.56 -3.87
CA THR A 309 -1.33 16.50 -4.52
C THR A 309 -1.26 17.47 -5.68
N VAL A 310 -2.31 17.58 -6.51
CA VAL A 310 -2.40 18.59 -7.56
C VAL A 310 -2.29 20.01 -6.98
N GLU A 311 -3.07 20.32 -5.97
CA GLU A 311 -3.03 21.63 -5.30
C GLU A 311 -1.65 21.95 -4.71
N PHE A 312 -1.00 20.95 -4.10
CA PHE A 312 0.34 21.10 -3.54
C PHE A 312 1.36 21.51 -4.61
N PHE A 313 1.43 20.78 -5.74
CA PHE A 313 2.35 21.15 -6.82
C PHE A 313 1.98 22.48 -7.48
N ARG A 314 0.69 22.75 -7.67
CA ARG A 314 0.22 24.00 -8.23
C ARG A 314 0.54 25.21 -7.35
N SER A 315 0.59 25.05 -6.02
CA SER A 315 1.02 26.12 -5.10
C SER A 315 2.49 26.55 -5.28
N MET A 316 3.29 25.71 -5.94
CA MET A 316 4.67 25.98 -6.32
C MET A 316 4.84 26.35 -7.81
N ASP A 317 3.73 26.66 -8.51
CA ASP A 317 3.67 26.95 -9.95
C ASP A 317 4.15 25.79 -10.87
N VAL A 318 4.25 24.56 -10.36
CA VAL A 318 4.60 23.40 -11.16
C VAL A 318 3.36 22.87 -11.90
N PRO A 319 3.34 22.84 -13.25
CA PRO A 319 2.25 22.24 -14.00
C PRO A 319 2.21 20.72 -13.78
N VAL A 320 1.01 20.17 -13.59
CA VAL A 320 0.80 18.75 -13.40
C VAL A 320 -0.33 18.22 -14.27
N ARG A 321 -0.37 16.90 -14.46
CA ARG A 321 -1.53 16.19 -15.00
C ARG A 321 -1.88 15.00 -14.13
N THR A 322 -3.08 14.48 -14.28
CA THR A 322 -3.55 13.24 -13.65
C THR A 322 -3.73 12.16 -14.68
N LEU A 323 -3.29 10.94 -14.33
CA LEU A 323 -3.47 9.73 -15.13
C LEU A 323 -4.23 8.69 -14.32
N GLU A 324 -5.33 8.18 -14.87
CA GLU A 324 -5.99 6.99 -14.35
C GLU A 324 -5.21 5.75 -14.78
N CYS A 325 -4.73 4.97 -13.82
CA CYS A 325 -3.98 3.75 -14.10
C CYS A 325 -4.91 2.67 -14.65
N CYS A 326 -4.45 1.97 -15.70
CA CYS A 326 -5.19 0.86 -16.29
C CYS A 326 -5.07 -0.43 -15.47
N SER A 327 -5.89 -1.40 -15.79
CA SER A 327 -6.02 -2.66 -15.04
C SER A 327 -4.73 -3.48 -14.93
N GLY A 328 -3.89 -3.49 -15.97
CA GLY A 328 -2.62 -4.22 -15.98
C GLY A 328 -1.51 -3.52 -15.20
N ASP A 329 -1.59 -2.19 -15.03
CA ASP A 329 -0.65 -1.39 -14.26
C ASP A 329 -1.00 -1.36 -12.75
N LEU A 330 -2.24 -1.70 -12.38
CA LEU A 330 -2.67 -1.73 -10.99
C LEU A 330 -2.01 -2.88 -10.21
N ALA A 331 -1.31 -2.57 -9.11
CA ALA A 331 -0.88 -3.56 -8.13
C ALA A 331 -2.06 -4.40 -7.58
N ASP A 332 -1.77 -5.62 -7.11
CA ASP A 332 -2.81 -6.61 -6.77
C ASP A 332 -3.82 -6.16 -5.70
N LEU A 333 -3.41 -5.30 -4.79
CA LEU A 333 -4.31 -4.84 -3.71
C LEU A 333 -5.16 -3.63 -4.10
N LYS A 334 -4.81 -2.93 -5.18
CA LYS A 334 -5.49 -1.70 -5.59
C LYS A 334 -6.84 -1.99 -6.26
N VAL A 335 -7.84 -1.22 -5.89
CA VAL A 335 -9.15 -1.15 -6.56
C VAL A 335 -9.11 -0.14 -7.70
N LYS A 336 -8.46 1.00 -7.46
CA LYS A 336 -8.30 2.10 -8.41
C LYS A 336 -7.08 2.93 -8.04
N SER A 337 -6.39 3.51 -9.03
CA SER A 337 -5.21 4.36 -8.81
C SER A 337 -5.17 5.50 -9.81
N CYS A 338 -4.78 6.68 -9.33
CA CYS A 338 -4.54 7.86 -10.15
C CYS A 338 -3.14 8.39 -9.86
N ASP A 339 -2.32 8.49 -10.88
CA ASP A 339 -1.00 9.09 -10.77
C ASP A 339 -1.08 10.59 -11.04
N VAL A 340 -0.28 11.34 -10.28
CA VAL A 340 -0.04 12.77 -10.52
C VAL A 340 1.35 12.90 -11.10
N GLU A 341 1.43 13.48 -12.28
CA GLU A 341 2.68 13.71 -13.00
C GLU A 341 2.99 15.19 -13.12
N ALA A 342 4.25 15.57 -12.86
CA ALA A 342 4.74 16.94 -13.03
C ALA A 342 5.38 17.16 -14.40
N TRP A 343 5.23 18.38 -14.93
CA TRP A 343 5.86 18.79 -16.17
C TRP A 343 7.38 18.93 -16.00
N SER A 344 8.14 18.34 -16.93
CA SER A 344 9.57 18.58 -17.12
C SER A 344 9.77 19.48 -18.36
N PRO A 345 10.10 20.75 -18.18
CA PRO A 345 10.39 21.64 -19.32
C PRO A 345 11.65 21.21 -20.10
N ARG A 346 12.59 20.53 -19.42
CA ARG A 346 13.79 19.95 -20.06
C ARG A 346 13.45 18.80 -20.99
N GLN A 347 12.63 17.83 -20.50
CA GLN A 347 12.26 16.65 -21.28
C GLN A 347 11.07 16.90 -22.20
N LYS A 348 10.33 18.00 -22.00
CA LYS A 348 9.06 18.33 -22.67
C LYS A 348 8.03 17.22 -22.52
N LYS A 349 8.00 16.60 -21.34
CA LYS A 349 7.06 15.54 -20.98
C LYS A 349 6.71 15.61 -19.50
N TYR A 350 5.66 14.94 -19.12
CA TYR A 350 5.30 14.73 -17.72
C TYR A 350 5.99 13.48 -17.15
N PHE A 351 6.21 13.45 -15.85
CA PHE A 351 6.73 12.29 -15.12
C PHE A 351 6.08 12.19 -13.74
N GLU A 352 5.90 10.98 -13.27
CA GLU A 352 5.21 10.68 -12.01
C GLU A 352 5.92 11.30 -10.80
N VAL A 353 5.13 12.01 -9.97
CA VAL A 353 5.55 12.61 -8.69
C VAL A 353 4.70 12.17 -7.52
N GLY A 354 3.58 11.51 -7.76
CA GLY A 354 2.69 10.98 -6.74
C GLY A 354 1.71 9.98 -7.32
N SER A 355 1.20 9.08 -6.47
CA SER A 355 0.20 8.08 -6.82
C SER A 355 -0.81 7.95 -5.70
N CYS A 356 -2.07 8.14 -6.03
CA CYS A 356 -3.23 7.98 -5.15
C CYS A 356 -3.89 6.65 -5.40
N SER A 357 -4.19 5.89 -4.35
CA SER A 357 -4.82 4.57 -4.49
C SER A 357 -5.91 4.34 -3.45
N THR A 358 -7.02 3.73 -3.90
CA THR A 358 -7.95 3.06 -2.99
C THR A 358 -7.72 1.54 -3.06
N LEU A 359 -7.64 0.92 -1.89
CA LEU A 359 -7.41 -0.52 -1.74
C LEU A 359 -8.68 -1.26 -1.30
N GLY A 360 -9.81 -0.52 -1.18
CA GLY A 360 -11.01 -1.08 -0.61
C GLY A 360 -10.71 -1.70 0.75
N ASP A 361 -11.24 -2.88 1.01
CA ASP A 361 -11.04 -3.59 2.28
C ASP A 361 -9.86 -4.59 2.28
N ALA A 362 -9.05 -4.61 1.22
CA ALA A 362 -8.00 -5.64 1.05
C ALA A 362 -6.96 -5.66 2.17
N GLN A 363 -6.44 -4.50 2.57
CA GLN A 363 -5.49 -4.38 3.67
C GLN A 363 -6.18 -4.63 5.03
N ALA A 364 -7.39 -4.11 5.20
CA ALA A 364 -8.17 -4.30 6.40
C ALA A 364 -8.44 -5.80 6.66
N ARG A 365 -8.77 -6.57 5.64
CA ARG A 365 -8.95 -8.04 5.74
C ARG A 365 -7.65 -8.76 6.10
N ARG A 366 -6.53 -8.39 5.48
CA ARG A 366 -5.24 -9.02 5.75
C ARG A 366 -4.75 -8.75 7.17
N LEU A 367 -4.97 -7.54 7.67
CA LEU A 367 -4.52 -7.09 8.99
C LEU A 367 -5.57 -7.25 10.09
N GLY A 368 -6.78 -7.71 9.77
CA GLY A 368 -7.85 -7.89 10.74
C GLY A 368 -8.42 -6.57 11.29
N ILE A 369 -8.36 -5.48 10.53
CA ILE A 369 -8.88 -4.17 10.90
C ILE A 369 -10.38 -4.15 10.61
N ARG A 370 -11.21 -3.90 11.62
CA ARG A 370 -12.66 -3.90 11.48
C ARG A 370 -13.27 -2.64 12.08
N MET A 371 -14.42 -2.25 11.59
CA MET A 371 -15.27 -1.23 12.22
C MET A 371 -16.47 -1.88 12.90
N ARG A 372 -16.82 -1.35 14.07
CA ARG A 372 -18.03 -1.72 14.80
C ARG A 372 -19.18 -0.85 14.31
N THR A 373 -20.20 -1.47 13.75
CA THR A 373 -21.43 -0.81 13.32
C THR A 373 -22.64 -1.31 14.12
N GLY A 374 -23.79 -0.66 13.98
CA GLY A 374 -25.03 -1.13 14.58
C GLY A 374 -25.48 -2.51 14.09
N GLU A 375 -24.99 -2.96 12.93
CA GLU A 375 -25.32 -4.26 12.30
C GLU A 375 -24.22 -5.34 12.54
N GLY A 376 -23.19 -5.03 13.33
CA GLY A 376 -22.07 -5.92 13.61
C GLY A 376 -20.72 -5.39 13.12
N ASN A 377 -19.73 -6.27 13.08
CA ASN A 377 -18.37 -5.89 12.69
C ASN A 377 -18.20 -6.03 11.18
N LYS A 378 -17.81 -4.93 10.50
CA LYS A 378 -17.54 -4.87 9.05
C LYS A 378 -16.08 -4.50 8.79
N TYR A 379 -15.57 -4.79 7.59
CA TYR A 379 -14.28 -4.27 7.15
C TYR A 379 -14.44 -2.83 6.65
N LEU A 380 -13.42 -2.02 6.89
CA LEU A 380 -13.34 -0.63 6.40
C LEU A 380 -12.46 -0.55 5.15
N SER A 381 -12.52 0.57 4.45
CA SER A 381 -11.64 0.87 3.31
C SER A 381 -10.39 1.62 3.74
N THR A 382 -9.26 1.34 3.05
CA THR A 382 -8.00 2.05 3.21
C THR A 382 -7.60 2.73 1.91
N LEU A 383 -7.06 3.93 2.04
CA LEU A 383 -6.54 4.72 0.93
C LEU A 383 -5.17 5.29 1.30
N ASN A 384 -4.33 5.45 0.30
CA ASN A 384 -3.05 6.14 0.42
C ASN A 384 -2.84 7.12 -0.75
N ASN A 385 -2.04 8.13 -0.52
CA ASN A 385 -1.56 9.02 -1.57
C ASN A 385 -0.26 9.71 -1.15
N THR A 386 0.60 9.92 -2.13
CA THR A 386 1.82 10.70 -1.98
C THR A 386 1.50 12.19 -2.08
N VAL A 387 1.78 12.97 -1.02
CA VAL A 387 1.82 14.44 -1.12
C VAL A 387 3.03 14.86 -1.92
N ILE A 388 4.20 14.36 -1.51
CA ILE A 388 5.48 14.58 -2.15
C ILE A 388 6.43 13.41 -1.88
N ALA A 389 7.19 13.01 -2.90
CA ALA A 389 8.31 12.08 -2.80
C ALA A 389 9.57 12.77 -3.35
N SER A 390 10.51 13.08 -2.48
CA SER A 390 11.76 13.74 -2.83
C SER A 390 12.90 12.70 -2.82
N PRO A 391 13.84 12.74 -3.78
CA PRO A 391 14.16 13.91 -4.61
C PRO A 391 13.42 14.01 -5.95
N ARG A 392 12.54 13.07 -6.34
CA ARG A 392 11.84 13.16 -7.64
C ARG A 392 11.06 14.49 -7.78
N SER A 393 10.34 14.90 -6.77
CA SER A 393 9.64 16.19 -6.76
C SER A 393 10.61 17.39 -6.79
N LEU A 394 11.79 17.24 -6.20
CA LEU A 394 12.84 18.25 -6.25
C LEU A 394 13.30 18.51 -7.69
N ILE A 395 13.37 17.45 -8.53
CA ILE A 395 13.67 17.58 -9.97
C ILE A 395 12.62 18.49 -10.63
N ALA A 396 11.33 18.25 -10.39
CA ALA A 396 10.25 19.08 -10.94
C ALA A 396 10.37 20.54 -10.50
N ILE A 397 10.67 20.79 -9.24
CA ILE A 397 10.84 22.15 -8.70
C ILE A 397 12.04 22.84 -9.35
N ILE A 398 13.18 22.16 -9.42
CA ILE A 398 14.41 22.72 -10.02
C ILE A 398 14.20 23.05 -11.50
N GLU A 399 13.69 22.09 -12.29
CA GLU A 399 13.55 22.28 -13.74
C GLU A 399 12.54 23.37 -14.10
N ASN A 400 11.42 23.49 -13.36
CA ASN A 400 10.42 24.55 -13.58
C ASN A 400 10.85 25.93 -13.08
N ASN A 401 11.87 26.01 -12.23
CA ASN A 401 12.34 27.25 -11.64
C ASN A 401 13.78 27.62 -12.05
N TYR A 402 14.38 26.86 -12.98
CA TYR A 402 15.72 27.15 -13.48
C TYR A 402 15.72 28.41 -14.36
N MET A 403 16.67 29.30 -14.13
CA MET A 403 16.76 30.59 -14.82
C MET A 403 17.94 30.61 -15.82
N ARG A 404 17.87 31.50 -16.78
CA ARG A 404 18.88 31.64 -17.87
C ARG A 404 20.32 31.86 -17.35
N ASP A 405 20.48 32.49 -16.19
CA ASP A 405 21.79 32.75 -15.57
C ASP A 405 22.35 31.54 -14.78
N GLY A 406 21.62 30.43 -14.77
CA GLY A 406 22.00 29.21 -14.08
C GLY A 406 21.52 29.12 -12.63
N SER A 407 20.83 30.12 -12.12
CA SER A 407 20.27 30.12 -10.79
C SER A 407 18.87 29.46 -10.77
N ILE A 408 18.38 29.18 -9.57
CA ILE A 408 17.08 28.55 -9.33
C ILE A 408 16.24 29.49 -8.48
N LYS A 409 15.08 29.91 -9.00
CA LYS A 409 14.09 30.68 -8.25
C LYS A 409 13.47 29.78 -7.18
N VAL A 410 13.41 30.25 -5.94
CA VAL A 410 12.70 29.52 -4.86
C VAL A 410 11.20 29.83 -4.96
N PRO A 411 10.33 28.81 -5.11
CA PRO A 411 8.88 29.01 -5.08
C PRO A 411 8.45 29.82 -3.85
N GLU A 412 7.51 30.72 -4.05
CA GLU A 412 7.14 31.72 -3.03
C GLU A 412 6.70 31.08 -1.71
N VAL A 413 5.92 29.99 -1.80
CA VAL A 413 5.44 29.23 -0.63
C VAL A 413 6.54 28.54 0.16
N LEU A 414 7.73 28.31 -0.45
CA LEU A 414 8.88 27.69 0.21
C LEU A 414 9.85 28.68 0.86
N ARG A 415 9.78 29.98 0.50
CA ARG A 415 10.69 31.00 1.03
C ARG A 415 10.67 31.13 2.56
N PRO A 416 9.52 31.06 3.25
CA PRO A 416 9.50 31.06 4.72
C PRO A 416 10.32 29.91 5.33
N TYR A 417 10.32 28.74 4.70
CA TYR A 417 11.08 27.56 5.13
C TYR A 417 12.56 27.64 4.74
N MET A 418 12.91 28.55 3.84
CA MET A 418 14.27 28.82 3.39
C MET A 418 14.91 30.05 4.06
N GLY A 419 14.28 30.59 5.12
CA GLY A 419 14.77 31.82 5.77
C GLY A 419 14.65 33.06 4.90
N GLY A 420 13.67 33.09 3.99
CA GLY A 420 13.43 34.21 3.07
C GLY A 420 14.31 34.20 1.81
N LEU A 421 15.10 33.13 1.55
CA LEU A 421 15.91 33.01 0.33
C LEU A 421 14.99 32.95 -0.90
N GLU A 422 15.24 33.82 -1.87
CA GLU A 422 14.45 33.91 -3.10
C GLU A 422 15.09 33.22 -4.30
N VAL A 423 16.42 33.09 -4.30
CA VAL A 423 17.19 32.55 -5.43
C VAL A 423 18.39 31.76 -4.90
N ILE A 424 18.59 30.56 -5.42
CA ILE A 424 19.78 29.72 -5.19
C ILE A 424 20.76 29.96 -6.32
N LYS A 425 22.04 30.22 -5.96
CA LYS A 425 23.09 30.56 -6.95
C LYS A 425 24.31 29.67 -6.74
#